data_115d8dbc0e10e8218a4328651dab99ff
#
_entry.id   115d8dbc0e10e8218a4328651dab99ff
#
_cell.length_a   1.000
_cell.length_b   1.000
_cell.length_c   1.000
_cell.angle_alpha   90.00
_cell.angle_beta   90.00
_cell.angle_gamma   90.00
#
_symmetry.space_group_name_H-M   'P 1'
#
loop_
_entity.id
_entity.type
_entity.pdbx_description
1 polymer ?
#
loop_
_entity_poly.entity_id
_entity_poly.type
_entity_poly.pdbx_seq_one_letter_code
_entity_poly.pdbx_strand_id
1 'polypeptide(L)'
;MKHRPLNQLCGLLASTAVALVLIGCNGSSGANGQNGIAGLNGTNGTNGTNGTNGIVTINAAKLSASDWSSLSLTGAIKSVTVSGQPVVTFSITNSAGVAITGLAQKNATGNYPNFGFSMAKLVPGANGSPSRWVNYFVVQTPAAGQVAVPGFDDPENSGVMIDNNDGTYTYTFALDVTKAKSYADAATYTGANVESDLDDLTFVPTLTHRLIITAGGNQFGSTTPIGSGANLYYDFIPSTGMPVAATDTDRVIVDTGSCNNCHTKLSMHADFFPAITDTHLCVVCHTDQLKYASGESLPTSGTTLVANGYYGSTQKLYGMALANFPNMVHKLHMGENLYYQGYNQFLLYNTVTYPQHIANCQMCHTGVAVPENSDVTPLGGNWNSVPSRLACGACHDADNFITGANHAGGAQADDSKCVSCHSAAAIQVYHTPAAAPDLTNGGLTVAQGGVASNTHTNASYVAADLNNLPAGAHWFKWNIKSVSVNASRQPVWVFQFLQDGVTPVVFNTWTAAQTPAAEMMTGYAGSPNLY
;
A
#
# COMPACT_ATOMS: atom_id res chain seq x y z
N MET A 1 -26.99 31.77 -7.65
CA MET A 1 -26.21 31.61 -6.43
C MET A 1 -24.77 31.46 -6.85
N LYS A 2 -23.85 32.27 -6.33
CA LYS A 2 -22.49 32.39 -6.85
C LYS A 2 -21.63 31.22 -6.29
N HIS A 3 -21.26 30.31 -7.17
CA HIS A 3 -20.27 29.28 -6.85
C HIS A 3 -18.89 29.94 -6.69
N ARG A 4 -18.26 29.73 -5.54
CA ARG A 4 -16.85 30.06 -5.35
C ARG A 4 -16.04 28.78 -5.62
N PRO A 5 -15.01 28.84 -6.44
CA PRO A 5 -14.23 27.66 -6.78
C PRO A 5 -13.26 27.27 -5.65
N LEU A 6 -13.08 25.96 -5.49
CA LEU A 6 -12.19 25.26 -4.58
C LEU A 6 -10.69 25.60 -4.72
N ASN A 7 -10.37 26.52 -5.63
CA ASN A 7 -9.01 26.78 -6.10
C ASN A 7 -8.05 27.45 -5.12
N GLN A 8 -8.47 27.82 -3.93
CA GLN A 8 -7.56 28.57 -3.06
C GLN A 8 -6.75 27.71 -2.08
N LEU A 9 -7.08 26.44 -1.89
CA LEU A 9 -6.33 25.60 -0.93
C LEU A 9 -5.20 24.80 -1.56
N CYS A 10 -5.35 24.36 -2.81
CA CYS A 10 -4.26 23.62 -3.49
C CYS A 10 -3.19 24.51 -4.14
N GLY A 11 -3.53 25.77 -4.46
CA GLY A 11 -2.60 26.68 -5.13
C GLY A 11 -1.58 27.36 -4.21
N LEU A 12 -1.79 27.38 -2.89
CA LEU A 12 -0.88 28.06 -1.95
C LEU A 12 0.20 27.15 -1.35
N LEU A 13 0.17 25.86 -1.60
CA LEU A 13 1.16 24.92 -1.06
C LEU A 13 2.35 24.67 -2.00
N ALA A 14 2.35 25.27 -3.19
CA ALA A 14 3.41 25.07 -4.17
C ALA A 14 4.65 25.97 -4.00
N SER A 15 4.71 26.86 -3.02
CA SER A 15 5.77 27.86 -2.93
C SER A 15 6.48 28.01 -1.58
N THR A 16 6.31 27.10 -0.65
CA THR A 16 7.19 27.06 0.52
C THR A 16 7.99 25.76 0.50
N ALA A 17 9.18 25.85 -0.10
CA ALA A 17 10.25 24.90 0.12
C ALA A 17 10.66 24.98 1.60
N VAL A 18 10.07 24.16 2.45
CA VAL A 18 10.58 23.93 3.80
C VAL A 18 11.65 22.86 3.65
N ALA A 19 12.90 23.28 3.84
CA ALA A 19 14.00 22.37 4.08
C ALA A 19 13.72 21.61 5.38
N LEU A 20 13.13 20.42 5.28
CA LEU A 20 13.09 19.49 6.41
C LEU A 20 14.45 18.80 6.50
N VAL A 21 15.17 19.17 7.52
CA VAL A 21 16.34 18.45 8.02
C VAL A 21 15.89 17.02 8.33
N LEU A 22 16.57 16.05 7.73
CA LEU A 22 16.49 14.63 8.09
C LEU A 22 16.87 14.47 9.56
N ILE A 23 15.88 14.46 10.42
CA ILE A 23 16.07 13.96 11.79
C ILE A 23 15.75 12.46 11.71
N GLY A 24 16.83 11.70 11.78
CA GLY A 24 16.72 10.24 11.84
C GLY A 24 15.80 9.82 12.98
N CYS A 25 15.00 8.79 12.74
CA CYS A 25 14.18 8.12 13.75
C CYS A 25 15.07 7.60 14.88
N ASN A 26 15.24 8.38 15.94
CA ASN A 26 15.70 7.86 17.20
C ASN A 26 14.51 7.21 17.89
N GLY A 27 14.35 5.92 17.68
CA GLY A 27 13.46 5.12 18.49
C GLY A 27 13.93 5.17 19.95
N SER A 28 13.24 5.93 20.78
CA SER A 28 13.43 5.84 22.23
C SER A 28 12.98 4.47 22.68
N SER A 29 13.85 3.75 23.40
CA SER A 29 13.48 2.55 24.14
C SER A 29 12.24 2.86 24.97
N GLY A 30 11.17 2.07 24.79
CA GLY A 30 9.93 2.22 25.51
C GLY A 30 10.19 2.22 27.00
N ALA A 31 9.78 3.27 27.68
CA ALA A 31 9.69 3.28 29.12
C ALA A 31 8.71 2.18 29.54
N ASN A 32 9.03 1.46 30.60
CA ASN A 32 8.12 0.49 31.21
C ASN A 32 6.74 1.13 31.36
N GLY A 33 5.70 0.44 30.86
CA GLY A 33 4.34 0.91 30.94
C GLY A 33 4.01 1.33 32.38
N GLN A 34 3.56 2.57 32.51
CA GLN A 34 3.06 3.04 33.80
C GLN A 34 1.80 2.24 34.13
N ASN A 35 1.67 1.88 35.41
CA ASN A 35 0.48 1.24 35.92
C ASN A 35 -0.75 2.05 35.53
N GLY A 36 -1.76 1.39 35.01
CA GLY A 36 -3.01 2.02 34.62
C GLY A 36 -3.54 2.93 35.70
N ILE A 37 -4.04 4.11 35.29
CA ILE A 37 -4.62 5.09 36.18
C ILE A 37 -5.72 4.40 36.99
N ALA A 38 -5.65 4.53 38.31
CA ALA A 38 -6.70 4.03 39.18
C ALA A 38 -8.05 4.65 38.75
N GLY A 39 -9.02 3.78 38.49
CA GLY A 39 -10.36 4.22 38.08
C GLY A 39 -10.89 5.27 39.05
N LEU A 40 -11.45 6.34 38.52
CA LEU A 40 -12.12 7.36 39.31
C LEU A 40 -13.21 6.69 40.15
N ASN A 41 -13.14 6.90 41.48
CA ASN A 41 -14.20 6.43 42.37
C ASN A 41 -15.54 7.03 41.91
N GLY A 42 -16.43 6.17 41.51
CA GLY A 42 -17.81 6.58 41.21
C GLY A 42 -18.45 7.23 42.44
N THR A 43 -19.01 8.40 42.25
CA THR A 43 -19.87 9.02 43.26
C THR A 43 -21.09 8.12 43.47
N ASN A 44 -21.41 7.81 44.74
CA ASN A 44 -22.58 7.01 45.10
C ASN A 44 -23.83 7.56 44.42
N GLY A 45 -24.36 6.81 43.44
CA GLY A 45 -25.64 7.11 42.84
C GLY A 45 -26.78 6.85 43.82
N THR A 46 -27.72 7.78 43.91
CA THR A 46 -29.02 7.55 44.56
C THR A 46 -29.74 6.41 43.84
N ASN A 47 -30.34 5.47 44.62
CA ASN A 47 -31.13 4.36 44.09
C ASN A 47 -32.16 4.86 43.08
N GLY A 48 -31.88 4.69 41.82
CA GLY A 48 -32.82 4.87 40.71
C GLY A 48 -33.51 3.55 40.40
N THR A 49 -34.82 3.64 40.15
CA THR A 49 -35.64 2.54 39.56
C THR A 49 -34.91 1.88 38.38
N ASN A 50 -35.05 0.57 38.28
CA ASN A 50 -34.45 -0.27 37.23
C ASN A 50 -34.44 0.41 35.86
N GLY A 51 -33.35 1.11 35.56
CA GLY A 51 -33.09 1.63 34.23
C GLY A 51 -32.55 0.49 33.37
N THR A 52 -33.04 0.37 32.17
CA THR A 52 -32.41 -0.38 31.10
C THR A 52 -30.91 -0.09 31.13
N ASN A 53 -30.07 -1.14 31.11
CA ASN A 53 -28.62 -1.00 31.09
C ASN A 53 -28.22 0.05 30.05
N GLY A 54 -27.85 1.25 30.50
CA GLY A 54 -27.37 2.30 29.60
C GLY A 54 -26.10 1.84 28.93
N ILE A 55 -26.04 1.96 27.62
CA ILE A 55 -24.81 1.69 26.86
C ILE A 55 -23.76 2.67 27.37
N VAL A 56 -22.64 2.15 27.89
CA VAL A 56 -21.50 2.99 28.26
C VAL A 56 -20.87 3.50 26.98
N THR A 57 -20.83 4.80 26.80
CA THR A 57 -20.23 5.45 25.63
C THR A 57 -19.15 6.42 26.03
N ILE A 58 -18.16 6.60 25.15
CA ILE A 58 -17.18 7.69 25.22
C ILE A 58 -17.57 8.73 24.18
N ASN A 59 -17.82 9.97 24.64
CA ASN A 59 -18.10 11.07 23.72
C ASN A 59 -16.79 11.73 23.28
N ALA A 60 -16.38 11.47 22.05
CA ALA A 60 -15.15 11.95 21.45
C ALA A 60 -15.04 13.48 21.43
N ALA A 61 -16.17 14.18 21.27
CA ALA A 61 -16.22 15.65 21.28
C ALA A 61 -15.88 16.28 22.64
N LYS A 62 -15.86 15.49 23.70
CA LYS A 62 -15.60 15.94 25.07
C LYS A 62 -14.26 15.46 25.63
N LEU A 63 -13.48 14.74 24.84
CA LEU A 63 -12.17 14.24 25.27
C LEU A 63 -11.17 15.39 25.43
N SER A 64 -10.26 15.24 26.38
CA SER A 64 -9.05 16.06 26.43
C SER A 64 -8.13 15.73 25.25
N ALA A 65 -7.19 16.63 24.93
CA ALA A 65 -6.18 16.35 23.90
C ALA A 65 -5.34 15.09 24.22
N SER A 66 -5.04 14.86 25.50
CA SER A 66 -4.33 13.66 25.96
C SER A 66 -5.15 12.38 25.76
N ASP A 67 -6.45 12.42 26.09
CA ASP A 67 -7.31 11.25 25.92
C ASP A 67 -7.55 10.95 24.44
N TRP A 68 -7.70 11.98 23.59
CA TRP A 68 -7.79 11.84 22.15
C TRP A 68 -6.52 11.20 21.56
N SER A 69 -5.35 11.69 21.94
CA SER A 69 -4.07 11.14 21.43
C SER A 69 -3.78 9.72 21.89
N SER A 70 -4.45 9.24 22.93
CA SER A 70 -4.37 7.86 23.39
C SER A 70 -5.48 6.95 22.83
N LEU A 71 -6.49 7.53 22.17
CA LEU A 71 -7.64 6.79 21.65
C LEU A 71 -7.24 5.93 20.45
N SER A 72 -7.63 4.67 20.48
CA SER A 72 -7.51 3.73 19.36
C SER A 72 -8.90 3.30 18.94
N LEU A 73 -9.26 3.61 17.69
CA LEU A 73 -10.57 3.29 17.13
C LEU A 73 -10.54 1.92 16.44
N THR A 74 -11.66 1.23 16.57
CA THR A 74 -12.05 0.07 15.77
C THR A 74 -13.49 0.23 15.33
N GLY A 75 -13.99 -0.61 14.45
CA GLY A 75 -15.38 -0.52 14.03
C GLY A 75 -15.77 -1.60 13.04
N ALA A 76 -17.03 -1.56 12.62
CA ALA A 76 -17.55 -2.47 11.62
C ALA A 76 -18.69 -1.82 10.83
N ILE A 77 -18.71 -2.05 9.53
CA ILE A 77 -19.86 -1.72 8.68
C ILE A 77 -20.94 -2.77 8.92
N LYS A 78 -22.14 -2.31 9.21
CA LYS A 78 -23.31 -3.17 9.55
C LYS A 78 -24.18 -3.44 8.34
N SER A 79 -24.42 -2.42 7.54
CA SER A 79 -25.26 -2.55 6.34
C SER A 79 -24.95 -1.45 5.33
N VAL A 80 -25.11 -1.76 4.07
CA VAL A 80 -25.06 -0.81 2.96
C VAL A 80 -26.28 -1.04 2.07
N THR A 81 -26.97 0.05 1.72
CA THR A 81 -28.06 0.02 0.74
C THR A 81 -27.81 1.04 -0.35
N VAL A 82 -28.11 0.69 -1.59
CA VAL A 82 -27.93 1.58 -2.75
C VAL A 82 -29.20 1.58 -3.58
N SER A 83 -29.95 2.66 -3.49
CA SER A 83 -31.15 2.92 -4.31
C SER A 83 -31.10 4.28 -5.00
N GLY A 84 -29.92 4.86 -5.08
CA GLY A 84 -29.57 6.20 -5.51
C GLY A 84 -28.32 6.62 -4.75
N GLN A 85 -28.47 7.53 -3.82
CA GLN A 85 -27.42 7.84 -2.83
C GLN A 85 -27.22 6.62 -1.92
N PRO A 86 -25.99 6.11 -1.78
CA PRO A 86 -25.73 5.02 -0.84
C PRO A 86 -26.03 5.43 0.60
N VAL A 87 -26.52 4.48 1.39
CA VAL A 87 -26.69 4.66 2.83
C VAL A 87 -25.94 3.56 3.54
N VAL A 88 -25.03 3.94 4.44
CA VAL A 88 -24.25 2.99 5.24
C VAL A 88 -24.53 3.19 6.73
N THR A 89 -24.73 2.07 7.43
CA THR A 89 -24.75 2.03 8.89
C THR A 89 -23.52 1.31 9.38
N PHE A 90 -22.81 1.91 10.32
CA PHE A 90 -21.56 1.36 10.86
C PHE A 90 -21.43 1.69 12.36
N SER A 91 -20.54 0.98 13.03
CA SER A 91 -20.22 1.22 14.44
C SER A 91 -18.77 1.58 14.62
N ILE A 92 -18.49 2.47 15.58
CA ILE A 92 -17.14 2.81 16.03
C ILE A 92 -17.04 2.53 17.53
N THR A 93 -15.98 1.81 17.91
CA THR A 93 -15.64 1.51 19.29
C THR A 93 -14.16 1.81 19.53
N ASN A 94 -13.74 1.87 20.78
CA ASN A 94 -12.32 1.82 21.08
C ASN A 94 -11.81 0.36 21.11
N SER A 95 -10.51 0.16 21.32
CA SER A 95 -9.88 -1.16 21.40
C SER A 95 -10.42 -2.06 22.54
N ALA A 96 -11.09 -1.48 23.53
CA ALA A 96 -11.76 -2.21 24.61
C ALA A 96 -13.23 -2.53 24.29
N GLY A 97 -13.71 -2.20 23.09
CA GLY A 97 -15.10 -2.44 22.66
C GLY A 97 -16.11 -1.41 23.19
N VAL A 98 -15.65 -0.33 23.83
CA VAL A 98 -16.54 0.74 24.31
C VAL A 98 -16.96 1.61 23.14
N ALA A 99 -18.26 1.85 23.02
CA ALA A 99 -18.86 2.63 21.96
C ALA A 99 -18.36 4.09 21.97
N ILE A 100 -17.99 4.61 20.80
CA ILE A 100 -17.55 5.99 20.61
C ILE A 100 -18.66 6.79 19.94
N THR A 101 -19.00 7.94 20.50
CA THR A 101 -19.98 8.92 19.99
C THR A 101 -19.31 10.27 19.78
N GLY A 102 -20.01 11.21 19.14
CA GLY A 102 -19.52 12.59 19.01
C GLY A 102 -18.46 12.81 17.92
N LEU A 103 -18.26 11.85 17.00
CA LEU A 103 -17.35 12.02 15.86
C LEU A 103 -18.01 12.71 14.65
N ALA A 104 -19.35 12.79 14.60
CA ALA A 104 -20.10 13.35 13.48
C ALA A 104 -20.19 14.89 13.51
N GLN A 105 -19.08 15.55 13.80
CA GLN A 105 -19.02 17.02 13.84
C GLN A 105 -18.62 17.56 12.46
N LYS A 106 -19.37 18.57 11.99
CA LYS A 106 -19.03 19.30 10.77
C LYS A 106 -18.15 20.50 11.08
N ASN A 107 -17.11 20.68 10.28
CA ASN A 107 -16.29 21.89 10.30
C ASN A 107 -17.04 23.08 9.66
N ALA A 108 -16.40 24.26 9.63
CA ALA A 108 -16.97 25.47 9.06
C ALA A 108 -17.25 25.36 7.54
N THR A 109 -16.61 24.44 6.85
CA THR A 109 -16.82 24.17 5.41
C THR A 109 -17.89 23.10 5.16
N GLY A 110 -18.49 22.56 6.23
CA GLY A 110 -19.56 21.56 6.12
C GLY A 110 -19.11 20.11 6.04
N ASN A 111 -17.81 19.82 6.21
CA ASN A 111 -17.25 18.48 6.12
C ASN A 111 -17.19 17.79 7.47
N TYR A 112 -17.12 16.46 7.44
CA TYR A 112 -16.85 15.62 8.60
C TYR A 112 -15.34 15.27 8.66
N PRO A 113 -14.49 16.07 9.31
CA PRO A 113 -13.03 15.93 9.23
C PRO A 113 -12.49 14.64 9.82
N ASN A 114 -13.30 13.95 10.64
CA ASN A 114 -12.91 12.68 11.25
C ASN A 114 -13.34 11.46 10.44
N PHE A 115 -13.89 11.64 9.24
CA PHE A 115 -14.32 10.56 8.38
C PHE A 115 -13.98 10.81 6.92
N GLY A 116 -13.74 9.71 6.19
CA GLY A 116 -13.72 9.67 4.73
C GLY A 116 -14.53 8.48 4.25
N PHE A 117 -15.35 8.67 3.21
CA PHE A 117 -16.23 7.64 2.64
C PHE A 117 -15.97 7.53 1.14
N SER A 118 -15.80 6.30 0.63
CA SER A 118 -15.71 6.09 -0.81
C SER A 118 -16.28 4.72 -1.20
N MET A 119 -16.58 4.54 -2.49
CA MET A 119 -17.10 3.28 -2.99
C MET A 119 -16.64 3.05 -4.44
N ALA A 120 -16.25 1.81 -4.73
CA ALA A 120 -15.90 1.36 -6.06
C ALA A 120 -16.62 0.06 -6.42
N LYS A 121 -16.81 -0.19 -7.72
CA LYS A 121 -17.21 -1.49 -8.25
C LYS A 121 -16.01 -2.28 -8.72
N LEU A 122 -16.09 -3.59 -8.64
CA LEU A 122 -15.11 -4.51 -9.21
C LEU A 122 -15.54 -4.92 -10.63
N VAL A 123 -14.88 -4.39 -11.63
CA VAL A 123 -15.12 -4.76 -13.03
C VAL A 123 -14.34 -6.02 -13.35
N PRO A 124 -15.00 -7.07 -13.90
CA PRO A 124 -14.31 -8.30 -14.29
C PRO A 124 -13.17 -8.05 -15.26
N GLY A 125 -12.16 -8.90 -15.18
CA GLY A 125 -11.07 -8.89 -16.16
C GLY A 125 -11.56 -9.24 -17.56
N ALA A 126 -10.88 -8.71 -18.57
CA ALA A 126 -11.15 -8.97 -19.97
C ALA A 126 -9.84 -9.02 -20.76
N ASN A 127 -9.80 -9.78 -21.84
CA ASN A 127 -8.66 -9.85 -22.75
C ASN A 127 -7.33 -10.14 -22.02
N GLY A 128 -7.35 -11.06 -21.06
CA GLY A 128 -6.19 -11.44 -20.24
C GLY A 128 -5.89 -10.50 -19.07
N SER A 129 -6.46 -9.29 -19.06
CA SER A 129 -6.26 -8.35 -17.96
C SER A 129 -7.02 -8.81 -16.71
N PRO A 130 -6.46 -8.62 -15.52
CA PRO A 130 -7.15 -8.93 -14.28
C PRO A 130 -8.35 -8.02 -14.06
N SER A 131 -9.25 -8.39 -13.14
CA SER A 131 -10.31 -7.51 -12.64
C SER A 131 -9.72 -6.19 -12.11
N ARG A 132 -10.52 -5.12 -12.10
CA ARG A 132 -10.08 -3.80 -11.63
C ARG A 132 -11.18 -3.07 -10.87
N TRP A 133 -10.75 -2.26 -9.92
CA TRP A 133 -11.65 -1.36 -9.20
C TRP A 133 -11.92 -0.10 -10.02
N VAL A 134 -13.17 0.35 -10.03
CA VAL A 134 -13.62 1.62 -10.64
C VAL A 134 -14.39 2.40 -9.59
N ASN A 135 -13.82 3.51 -9.16
CA ASN A 135 -14.38 4.38 -8.13
C ASN A 135 -15.44 5.30 -8.74
N TYR A 136 -16.58 5.45 -8.07
CA TYR A 136 -17.65 6.36 -8.47
C TYR A 136 -17.40 7.81 -8.06
N PHE A 137 -16.61 8.02 -7.02
CA PHE A 137 -16.34 9.32 -6.43
C PHE A 137 -15.10 9.92 -7.09
N VAL A 138 -15.34 10.58 -8.19
CA VAL A 138 -14.32 11.33 -8.93
C VAL A 138 -14.60 12.83 -8.79
N VAL A 139 -13.59 13.67 -8.87
CA VAL A 139 -13.78 15.12 -8.84
C VAL A 139 -14.58 15.52 -10.08
N GLN A 140 -15.82 15.96 -9.88
CA GLN A 140 -16.78 16.20 -10.95
C GLN A 140 -16.55 17.52 -11.69
N THR A 141 -16.00 18.51 -11.02
CA THR A 141 -15.74 19.84 -11.58
C THR A 141 -14.33 20.28 -11.19
N PRO A 142 -13.29 19.72 -11.80
CA PRO A 142 -11.95 20.19 -11.55
C PRO A 142 -11.80 21.64 -12.02
N ALA A 143 -11.04 22.43 -11.29
CA ALA A 143 -10.68 23.76 -11.74
C ALA A 143 -9.84 23.71 -13.03
N ALA A 144 -9.67 24.87 -13.68
CA ALA A 144 -8.85 24.97 -14.87
C ALA A 144 -7.44 24.38 -14.63
N GLY A 145 -7.05 23.41 -15.44
CA GLY A 145 -5.78 22.68 -15.30
C GLY A 145 -5.77 21.56 -14.28
N GLN A 146 -6.86 21.31 -13.56
CA GLN A 146 -7.04 20.13 -12.71
C GLN A 146 -7.76 19.01 -13.48
N VAL A 147 -7.67 17.83 -12.93
CA VAL A 147 -8.19 16.60 -13.53
C VAL A 147 -9.07 15.87 -12.53
N ALA A 148 -10.11 15.20 -13.01
CA ALA A 148 -10.93 14.36 -12.17
C ALA A 148 -10.14 13.13 -11.72
N VAL A 149 -10.16 12.86 -10.43
CA VAL A 149 -9.43 11.74 -9.80
C VAL A 149 -10.33 11.04 -8.81
N PRO A 150 -10.13 9.74 -8.58
CA PRO A 150 -10.78 9.02 -7.50
C PRO A 150 -10.53 9.67 -6.14
N GLY A 151 -11.56 9.67 -5.30
CA GLY A 151 -11.48 10.29 -3.99
C GLY A 151 -12.55 9.79 -3.03
N PHE A 152 -12.82 10.60 -2.03
CA PHE A 152 -13.93 10.39 -1.10
C PHE A 152 -15.20 11.10 -1.58
N ASP A 153 -16.35 10.77 -0.98
CA ASP A 153 -17.59 11.52 -1.15
C ASP A 153 -17.32 13.00 -0.85
N ASP A 154 -17.90 13.86 -1.67
CA ASP A 154 -17.48 15.25 -1.83
C ASP A 154 -17.11 15.94 -0.50
N PRO A 155 -15.84 16.36 -0.34
CA PRO A 155 -15.41 17.01 0.89
C PRO A 155 -16.04 18.38 1.11
N GLU A 156 -16.57 19.06 0.10
CA GLU A 156 -17.25 20.34 0.24
C GLU A 156 -18.75 20.23 0.45
N ASN A 157 -19.34 19.15 -0.03
CA ASN A 157 -20.77 18.86 0.10
C ASN A 157 -20.96 17.45 0.63
N SER A 158 -20.25 17.12 1.70
CA SER A 158 -20.40 15.84 2.38
C SER A 158 -21.88 15.50 2.56
N GLY A 159 -22.19 14.22 2.47
CA GLY A 159 -23.52 13.71 2.70
C GLY A 159 -24.05 14.04 4.10
N VAL A 160 -25.02 13.30 4.54
CA VAL A 160 -25.63 13.50 5.86
C VAL A 160 -25.26 12.37 6.79
N MET A 161 -24.65 12.71 7.93
CA MET A 161 -24.33 11.76 8.99
C MET A 161 -25.23 11.96 10.21
N ILE A 162 -25.70 10.86 10.76
CA ILE A 162 -26.44 10.79 12.02
C ILE A 162 -25.58 9.98 13.00
N ASP A 163 -25.25 10.59 14.13
CA ASP A 163 -24.72 9.90 15.31
C ASP A 163 -25.93 9.41 16.15
N ASN A 164 -26.08 8.10 16.25
CA ASN A 164 -27.21 7.52 17.00
C ASN A 164 -26.98 7.53 18.53
N ASN A 165 -25.87 8.08 18.99
CA ASN A 165 -25.48 8.20 20.39
C ASN A 165 -25.29 6.87 21.15
N ASP A 166 -25.08 5.79 20.41
CA ASP A 166 -24.82 4.45 20.94
C ASP A 166 -23.54 3.83 20.36
N GLY A 167 -22.73 4.63 19.63
CA GLY A 167 -21.56 4.23 18.90
C GLY A 167 -21.86 3.75 17.48
N THR A 168 -23.12 3.76 17.08
CA THR A 168 -23.50 3.54 15.67
C THR A 168 -23.74 4.87 14.96
N TYR A 169 -23.44 4.86 13.67
CA TYR A 169 -23.58 6.01 12.78
C TYR A 169 -24.29 5.59 11.51
N THR A 170 -25.07 6.50 10.96
CA THR A 170 -25.67 6.32 9.63
C THR A 170 -25.20 7.45 8.73
N TYR A 171 -24.60 7.10 7.58
CA TYR A 171 -24.17 8.09 6.60
C TYR A 171 -24.89 7.88 5.28
N THR A 172 -25.54 8.94 4.81
CA THR A 172 -26.11 9.01 3.46
C THR A 172 -25.17 9.82 2.59
N PHE A 173 -24.65 9.21 1.53
CA PHE A 173 -23.70 9.85 0.63
C PHE A 173 -24.32 11.06 -0.09
N ALA A 174 -23.48 12.03 -0.47
CA ALA A 174 -23.92 13.14 -1.29
C ALA A 174 -24.17 12.72 -2.74
N LEU A 175 -23.33 11.84 -3.28
CA LEU A 175 -23.42 11.37 -4.66
C LEU A 175 -24.47 10.27 -4.81
N ASP A 176 -25.36 10.43 -5.79
CA ASP A 176 -26.19 9.35 -6.33
C ASP A 176 -25.34 8.51 -7.28
N VAL A 177 -24.80 7.38 -6.80
CA VAL A 177 -23.88 6.56 -7.59
C VAL A 177 -24.54 5.91 -8.81
N THR A 178 -25.89 5.80 -8.81
CA THR A 178 -26.61 5.30 -9.99
C THR A 178 -26.57 6.26 -11.16
N LYS A 179 -26.17 7.52 -10.90
CA LYS A 179 -26.02 8.59 -11.89
C LYS A 179 -24.56 9.02 -12.10
N ALA A 180 -23.60 8.33 -11.47
CA ALA A 180 -22.19 8.73 -11.53
C ALA A 180 -21.71 8.95 -12.97
N LYS A 181 -22.04 8.03 -13.89
CA LYS A 181 -21.70 8.21 -15.31
C LYS A 181 -22.33 9.47 -15.91
N SER A 182 -23.60 9.73 -15.67
CA SER A 182 -24.27 10.89 -16.24
C SER A 182 -23.72 12.21 -15.68
N TYR A 183 -23.25 12.23 -14.44
CA TYR A 183 -22.57 13.41 -13.88
C TYR A 183 -21.21 13.62 -14.52
N ALA A 184 -20.44 12.53 -14.73
CA ALA A 184 -19.15 12.61 -15.41
C ALA A 184 -19.31 13.08 -16.87
N ASP A 185 -20.29 12.54 -17.60
CA ASP A 185 -20.59 12.92 -18.99
C ASP A 185 -21.02 14.39 -19.11
N ALA A 186 -21.74 14.90 -18.13
CA ALA A 186 -22.20 16.28 -18.10
C ALA A 186 -21.14 17.28 -17.62
N ALA A 187 -20.06 16.81 -17.00
CA ALA A 187 -19.02 17.65 -16.45
C ALA A 187 -18.16 18.25 -17.56
N THR A 188 -17.83 19.54 -17.42
CA THR A 188 -16.87 20.20 -18.31
C THR A 188 -15.49 20.09 -17.71
N TYR A 189 -14.68 19.20 -18.26
CA TYR A 189 -13.28 19.05 -17.88
C TYR A 189 -12.40 19.98 -18.72
N THR A 190 -11.47 20.67 -18.07
CA THR A 190 -10.46 21.48 -18.75
C THR A 190 -9.17 20.68 -18.91
N GLY A 191 -8.63 20.67 -20.12
CA GLY A 191 -7.47 19.84 -20.46
C GLY A 191 -7.87 18.50 -21.04
N ALA A 192 -7.05 17.48 -20.90
CA ALA A 192 -7.26 16.18 -21.52
C ALA A 192 -8.03 15.17 -20.67
N ASN A 193 -8.71 15.60 -19.64
CA ASN A 193 -9.60 14.72 -18.90
C ASN A 193 -10.87 14.50 -19.70
N VAL A 194 -10.89 13.38 -20.35
CA VAL A 194 -12.07 12.85 -21.00
C VAL A 194 -12.60 11.67 -20.16
N GLU A 195 -13.86 11.39 -20.33
CA GLU A 195 -14.53 10.27 -19.64
C GLU A 195 -13.78 8.94 -19.79
N SER A 196 -13.09 8.73 -20.92
CA SER A 196 -12.29 7.53 -21.17
C SER A 196 -11.17 7.31 -20.16
N ASP A 197 -10.68 8.36 -19.52
CA ASP A 197 -9.68 8.26 -18.48
C ASP A 197 -10.29 7.90 -17.11
N LEU A 198 -11.60 8.07 -16.94
CA LEU A 198 -12.33 7.74 -15.73
C LEU A 198 -12.91 6.32 -15.71
N ASP A 199 -12.68 5.55 -16.77
CA ASP A 199 -13.30 4.25 -17.00
C ASP A 199 -14.85 4.36 -17.11
N ASP A 200 -15.55 3.24 -17.17
CA ASP A 200 -17.01 3.22 -17.22
C ASP A 200 -17.62 3.37 -15.81
N LEU A 201 -18.18 4.52 -15.53
CA LEU A 201 -18.85 4.83 -14.25
C LEU A 201 -20.31 4.34 -14.17
N THR A 202 -20.79 3.57 -15.15
CA THR A 202 -22.14 3.00 -15.12
C THR A 202 -22.33 2.14 -13.86
N PHE A 203 -23.37 2.42 -13.08
CA PHE A 203 -23.70 1.61 -11.93
C PHE A 203 -24.22 0.23 -12.37
N VAL A 204 -23.58 -0.84 -11.91
CA VAL A 204 -23.92 -2.23 -12.23
C VAL A 204 -24.19 -2.99 -10.93
N PRO A 205 -25.44 -3.07 -10.46
CA PRO A 205 -25.78 -3.57 -9.11
C PRO A 205 -25.48 -5.05 -8.89
N THR A 206 -25.15 -5.80 -9.92
CA THR A 206 -24.80 -7.23 -9.84
C THR A 206 -23.31 -7.49 -9.65
N LEU A 207 -22.48 -6.47 -9.79
CA LEU A 207 -21.04 -6.59 -9.52
C LEU A 207 -20.74 -6.44 -8.03
N THR A 208 -19.62 -6.98 -7.61
CA THR A 208 -19.05 -6.69 -6.29
C THR A 208 -18.75 -5.20 -6.16
N HIS A 209 -19.16 -4.61 -5.05
CA HIS A 209 -18.82 -3.25 -4.68
C HIS A 209 -18.06 -3.26 -3.36
N ARG A 210 -17.08 -2.40 -3.23
CA ARG A 210 -16.38 -2.12 -1.99
C ARG A 210 -16.72 -0.72 -1.50
N LEU A 211 -17.27 -0.64 -0.30
CA LEU A 211 -17.42 0.61 0.43
C LEU A 211 -16.31 0.68 1.47
N ILE A 212 -15.66 1.84 1.57
CA ILE A 212 -14.62 2.09 2.56
C ILE A 212 -14.97 3.26 3.45
N ILE A 213 -14.53 3.17 4.72
CA ILE A 213 -14.63 4.24 5.70
C ILE A 213 -13.28 4.41 6.39
N THR A 214 -12.75 5.63 6.41
CA THR A 214 -11.67 6.02 7.32
C THR A 214 -12.27 6.78 8.49
N ALA A 215 -11.83 6.50 9.71
CA ALA A 215 -12.25 7.22 10.90
C ALA A 215 -11.05 7.59 11.77
N GLY A 216 -10.96 8.83 12.23
CA GLY A 216 -9.84 9.31 13.05
C GLY A 216 -9.37 10.71 12.68
N GLY A 217 -8.06 10.87 12.49
CA GLY A 217 -7.47 12.18 12.18
C GLY A 217 -7.27 13.06 13.41
N ASN A 218 -7.27 14.35 13.22
CA ASN A 218 -7.10 15.31 14.31
C ASN A 218 -8.39 15.49 15.13
N GLN A 219 -8.22 15.76 16.41
CA GLN A 219 -9.35 16.15 17.26
C GLN A 219 -10.05 17.37 16.65
N PHE A 220 -11.38 17.36 16.65
CA PHE A 220 -12.17 18.44 16.06
C PHE A 220 -11.79 19.81 16.65
N GLY A 221 -11.49 20.76 15.77
CA GLY A 221 -11.05 22.10 16.17
C GLY A 221 -9.63 22.17 16.74
N SER A 222 -8.84 21.12 16.61
CA SER A 222 -7.46 21.02 17.12
C SER A 222 -6.53 20.42 16.07
N THR A 223 -5.22 20.47 16.31
CA THR A 223 -4.19 19.78 15.54
C THR A 223 -3.69 18.50 16.25
N THR A 224 -4.32 18.10 17.34
CA THR A 224 -3.93 16.91 18.09
C THR A 224 -4.34 15.65 17.33
N PRO A 225 -3.40 14.81 16.87
CA PRO A 225 -3.73 13.59 16.16
C PRO A 225 -4.29 12.53 17.10
N ILE A 226 -5.13 11.65 16.57
CA ILE A 226 -5.59 10.46 17.27
C ILE A 226 -4.45 9.46 17.44
N GLY A 227 -4.49 8.62 18.47
CA GLY A 227 -3.51 7.56 18.68
C GLY A 227 -3.55 6.50 17.57
N SER A 228 -4.74 6.05 17.21
CA SER A 228 -4.95 5.18 16.05
C SER A 228 -6.35 5.32 15.49
N GLY A 229 -6.48 5.61 14.20
CA GLY A 229 -7.75 5.61 13.48
C GLY A 229 -8.22 4.21 13.13
N ALA A 230 -9.48 4.10 12.68
CA ALA A 230 -10.05 2.88 12.11
C ALA A 230 -10.13 2.96 10.59
N ASN A 231 -9.85 1.85 9.92
CA ASN A 231 -10.07 1.64 8.50
C ASN A 231 -11.08 0.50 8.36
N LEU A 232 -12.19 0.78 7.70
CA LEU A 232 -13.27 -0.20 7.52
C LEU A 232 -13.52 -0.38 6.03
N TYR A 233 -13.79 -1.61 5.62
CA TYR A 233 -14.27 -1.91 4.29
C TYR A 233 -15.41 -2.93 4.34
N TYR A 234 -16.21 -2.95 3.29
CA TYR A 234 -17.32 -3.88 3.17
C TYR A 234 -17.55 -4.19 1.70
N ASP A 235 -17.34 -5.45 1.35
CA ASP A 235 -17.56 -5.96 0.02
C ASP A 235 -18.96 -6.57 -0.06
N PHE A 236 -19.76 -6.13 -1.03
CA PHE A 236 -21.17 -6.51 -1.14
C PHE A 236 -21.67 -6.47 -2.57
N ILE A 237 -22.79 -7.10 -2.82
CA ILE A 237 -23.53 -7.07 -4.09
C ILE A 237 -24.78 -6.18 -3.90
N PRO A 238 -24.84 -4.98 -4.49
CA PRO A 238 -25.96 -4.04 -4.27
C PRO A 238 -27.34 -4.62 -4.57
N SER A 239 -27.48 -5.46 -5.61
CA SER A 239 -28.76 -6.04 -6.01
C SER A 239 -29.34 -7.01 -4.97
N THR A 240 -28.52 -7.58 -4.11
CA THR A 240 -28.94 -8.52 -3.05
C THR A 240 -28.79 -7.92 -1.66
N GLY A 241 -27.96 -6.88 -1.51
CA GLY A 241 -27.57 -6.32 -0.22
C GLY A 241 -26.70 -7.27 0.63
N MET A 242 -26.26 -8.40 0.06
CA MET A 242 -25.49 -9.42 0.78
C MET A 242 -23.99 -9.11 0.71
N PRO A 243 -23.26 -9.38 1.81
CA PRO A 243 -21.81 -9.31 1.78
C PRO A 243 -21.24 -10.39 0.86
N VAL A 244 -20.10 -10.07 0.24
CA VAL A 244 -19.29 -11.04 -0.49
C VAL A 244 -18.41 -11.78 0.52
N ALA A 245 -18.29 -13.08 0.43
CA ALA A 245 -17.43 -13.85 1.30
C ALA A 245 -15.95 -13.54 1.00
N ALA A 246 -15.10 -13.54 2.03
CA ALA A 246 -13.66 -13.25 1.88
C ALA A 246 -12.92 -14.21 0.93
N THR A 247 -13.49 -15.39 0.69
CA THR A 247 -12.98 -16.40 -0.26
C THR A 247 -13.45 -16.17 -1.69
N ASP A 248 -14.36 -15.23 -1.90
CA ASP A 248 -14.91 -14.94 -3.21
C ASP A 248 -14.04 -13.92 -3.97
N THR A 249 -14.44 -13.53 -5.16
CA THR A 249 -13.65 -12.82 -6.16
C THR A 249 -13.41 -11.34 -5.88
N ASP A 250 -13.16 -10.96 -4.66
CA ASP A 250 -13.01 -9.58 -4.21
C ASP A 250 -11.62 -8.98 -4.45
N ARG A 251 -10.84 -9.60 -5.33
CA ARG A 251 -9.53 -9.12 -5.78
C ARG A 251 -8.56 -8.80 -4.62
N VAL A 252 -8.46 -9.69 -3.66
CA VAL A 252 -7.42 -9.61 -2.64
C VAL A 252 -6.17 -10.32 -3.16
N ILE A 253 -5.18 -9.54 -3.59
CA ILE A 253 -3.92 -10.02 -4.18
C ILE A 253 -2.78 -9.95 -3.15
N VAL A 254 -2.75 -8.88 -2.36
CA VAL A 254 -1.77 -8.65 -1.29
C VAL A 254 -2.52 -8.11 -0.08
N ASP A 255 -2.22 -8.63 1.09
CA ASP A 255 -2.75 -8.13 2.36
C ASP A 255 -1.82 -7.11 3.03
N THR A 256 -2.36 -6.38 3.99
CA THR A 256 -1.62 -5.36 4.75
C THR A 256 -0.53 -5.99 5.63
N GLY A 257 -0.73 -7.22 6.11
CA GLY A 257 0.25 -7.95 6.91
C GLY A 257 1.55 -8.17 6.14
N SER A 258 1.47 -8.52 4.85
CA SER A 258 2.64 -8.64 3.99
C SER A 258 3.44 -7.34 3.91
N CYS A 259 2.78 -6.18 3.83
CA CYS A 259 3.44 -4.87 3.87
C CYS A 259 4.11 -4.62 5.23
N ASN A 260 3.42 -4.98 6.31
CA ASN A 260 3.86 -4.73 7.69
C ASN A 260 5.04 -5.62 8.12
N ASN A 261 5.38 -6.66 7.37
CA ASN A 261 6.63 -7.40 7.58
C ASN A 261 7.88 -6.51 7.48
N CYS A 262 7.81 -5.42 6.69
CA CYS A 262 8.90 -4.46 6.55
C CYS A 262 8.52 -3.08 7.10
N HIS A 263 7.27 -2.65 6.95
CA HIS A 263 6.81 -1.31 7.32
C HIS A 263 6.38 -1.17 8.79
N THR A 264 6.45 -2.22 9.60
CA THR A 264 5.97 -2.25 11.00
C THR A 264 4.48 -1.92 11.09
N LYS A 265 4.08 -0.77 10.55
CA LYS A 265 2.69 -0.33 10.38
C LYS A 265 2.60 0.56 9.14
N LEU A 266 1.97 0.04 8.10
CA LEU A 266 1.66 0.86 6.93
C LEU A 266 0.73 2.01 7.35
N SER A 267 1.08 3.26 7.01
CA SER A 267 0.27 4.43 7.36
C SER A 267 0.53 5.52 6.35
N MET A 268 -0.48 5.84 5.54
CA MET A 268 -0.39 6.82 4.46
C MET A 268 -1.47 7.89 4.63
N HIS A 269 -1.23 9.06 4.05
CA HIS A 269 -2.17 10.18 3.96
C HIS A 269 -2.55 10.84 5.29
N ALA A 270 -1.87 10.55 6.39
CA ALA A 270 -2.21 11.10 7.71
C ALA A 270 -2.20 12.64 7.79
N ASP A 271 -1.51 13.30 6.86
CA ASP A 271 -1.43 14.76 6.81
C ASP A 271 -2.69 15.43 6.24
N PHE A 272 -3.52 14.69 5.52
CA PHE A 272 -4.67 15.25 4.79
C PHE A 272 -6.02 14.76 5.32
N PHE A 273 -6.10 13.52 5.78
CA PHE A 273 -7.31 12.90 6.31
C PHE A 273 -6.94 11.74 7.25
N PRO A 274 -7.92 11.04 7.86
CA PRO A 274 -7.60 9.90 8.71
C PRO A 274 -6.68 8.91 8.02
N ALA A 275 -5.60 8.51 8.70
CA ALA A 275 -4.58 7.65 8.13
C ALA A 275 -5.16 6.39 7.48
N ILE A 276 -4.66 6.04 6.30
CA ILE A 276 -5.00 4.80 5.61
C ILE A 276 -3.91 3.78 5.91
N THR A 277 -4.30 2.70 6.55
CA THR A 277 -3.41 1.65 7.05
C THR A 277 -3.73 0.27 6.47
N ASP A 278 -4.74 0.18 5.60
CA ASP A 278 -5.25 -1.06 5.05
C ASP A 278 -5.25 -1.02 3.52
N THR A 279 -4.65 -2.04 2.89
CA THR A 279 -4.55 -2.16 1.43
C THR A 279 -5.91 -2.23 0.75
N HIS A 280 -6.94 -2.74 1.43
CA HIS A 280 -8.32 -2.77 0.91
C HIS A 280 -8.86 -1.38 0.62
N LEU A 281 -8.41 -0.35 1.37
CA LEU A 281 -8.80 1.02 1.14
C LEU A 281 -7.96 1.67 0.02
N CYS A 282 -6.66 1.35 -0.04
CA CYS A 282 -5.76 1.93 -1.04
C CYS A 282 -6.24 1.70 -2.47
N VAL A 283 -6.68 0.48 -2.77
CA VAL A 283 -7.09 0.07 -4.12
C VAL A 283 -8.39 0.72 -4.60
N VAL A 284 -9.16 1.33 -3.71
CA VAL A 284 -10.41 2.03 -4.07
C VAL A 284 -10.11 3.38 -4.74
N CYS A 285 -9.02 4.05 -4.33
CA CYS A 285 -8.62 5.33 -4.89
C CYS A 285 -7.45 5.21 -5.88
N HIS A 286 -6.50 4.32 -5.64
CA HIS A 286 -5.38 4.07 -6.55
C HIS A 286 -5.79 3.11 -7.66
N THR A 287 -6.66 3.58 -8.54
CA THR A 287 -7.23 2.86 -9.69
C THR A 287 -6.61 3.29 -11.01
N ASP A 288 -6.98 2.63 -12.10
CA ASP A 288 -6.57 3.02 -13.45
C ASP A 288 -7.13 4.38 -13.90
N GLN A 289 -8.13 4.88 -13.18
CA GLN A 289 -8.70 6.22 -13.40
C GLN A 289 -7.71 7.36 -13.09
N LEU A 290 -6.56 7.07 -12.47
CA LEU A 290 -5.49 8.03 -12.22
C LEU A 290 -4.59 8.30 -13.44
N LYS A 291 -4.93 7.78 -14.61
CA LYS A 291 -4.24 8.07 -15.89
C LYS A 291 -4.76 9.33 -16.56
N TYR A 292 -4.83 10.39 -15.82
CA TYR A 292 -5.27 11.70 -16.32
C TYR A 292 -4.13 12.48 -16.97
N ALA A 293 -4.45 13.54 -17.69
CA ALA A 293 -3.62 14.48 -18.37
C ALA A 293 -3.44 14.24 -19.87
N SER A 294 -2.95 15.27 -20.55
CA SER A 294 -3.02 15.44 -22.01
C SER A 294 -2.08 14.56 -22.81
N GLY A 295 -1.15 13.90 -22.21
CA GLY A 295 -0.18 13.10 -22.95
C GLY A 295 0.71 12.30 -22.01
N GLU A 296 1.56 11.48 -22.60
CA GLU A 296 2.62 10.78 -21.88
C GLU A 296 3.89 11.60 -21.97
N SER A 297 4.52 11.84 -20.83
CA SER A 297 5.91 12.33 -20.81
C SER A 297 6.82 11.12 -20.63
N LEU A 298 7.44 10.72 -21.72
CA LEU A 298 8.52 9.75 -21.62
C LEU A 298 9.70 10.42 -20.91
N PRO A 299 10.30 9.77 -19.94
CA PRO A 299 11.52 10.27 -19.32
C PRO A 299 12.61 10.35 -20.40
N THR A 300 13.33 11.43 -20.41
CA THR A 300 14.53 11.55 -21.23
C THR A 300 15.56 10.58 -20.70
N SER A 301 15.91 9.61 -21.52
CA SER A 301 16.86 8.53 -21.32
C SER A 301 17.70 8.54 -20.03
N GLY A 302 17.45 7.65 -19.20
CA GLY A 302 18.29 6.67 -18.58
C GLY A 302 19.11 7.05 -17.37
N THR A 303 19.58 8.24 -17.14
CA THR A 303 20.58 8.48 -16.09
C THR A 303 20.50 9.82 -15.37
N THR A 304 19.67 10.72 -15.85
CA THR A 304 19.56 12.04 -15.21
C THR A 304 18.27 12.11 -14.40
N LEU A 305 18.42 12.26 -13.09
CA LEU A 305 17.29 12.58 -12.21
C LEU A 305 16.61 13.85 -12.72
N VAL A 306 15.35 13.74 -13.07
CA VAL A 306 14.58 14.91 -13.50
C VAL A 306 14.00 15.57 -12.26
N ALA A 307 14.37 16.81 -12.02
CA ALA A 307 14.03 17.53 -10.78
C ALA A 307 12.53 17.67 -10.51
N ASN A 308 11.67 17.57 -11.52
CA ASN A 308 10.23 17.80 -11.42
C ASN A 308 9.39 16.58 -11.75
N GLY A 309 9.90 15.42 -11.48
CA GLY A 309 9.16 14.20 -11.70
C GLY A 309 9.43 13.60 -13.06
N TYR A 310 9.60 12.36 -12.99
CA TYR A 310 9.84 11.39 -14.02
C TYR A 310 8.90 11.55 -15.22
N TYR A 311 7.68 11.92 -14.94
CA TYR A 311 6.61 11.92 -15.94
C TYR A 311 6.06 13.31 -16.25
N GLY A 312 6.70 14.34 -15.79
CA GLY A 312 6.22 15.71 -16.01
C GLY A 312 4.81 15.91 -15.49
N SER A 313 3.93 16.47 -16.31
CA SER A 313 2.52 16.69 -15.96
C SER A 313 1.63 15.48 -16.22
N THR A 314 2.14 14.38 -16.78
CA THR A 314 1.34 13.19 -17.06
C THR A 314 1.42 12.20 -15.91
N GLN A 315 0.31 11.51 -15.69
CA GLN A 315 0.21 10.47 -14.68
C GLN A 315 0.11 9.08 -15.32
N LYS A 316 0.60 8.94 -16.54
CA LYS A 316 0.61 7.67 -17.26
C LYS A 316 1.90 7.46 -18.03
N LEU A 317 2.27 6.20 -18.18
CA LEU A 317 3.37 5.73 -19.02
C LEU A 317 2.84 4.55 -19.86
N TYR A 318 3.03 4.61 -21.16
CA TYR A 318 2.54 3.60 -22.10
C TYR A 318 1.05 3.27 -21.92
N GLY A 319 0.23 4.29 -21.69
CA GLY A 319 -1.22 4.19 -21.49
C GLY A 319 -1.64 3.70 -20.09
N MET A 320 -0.71 3.40 -19.19
CA MET A 320 -0.98 2.87 -17.85
C MET A 320 -0.87 3.95 -16.80
N ALA A 321 -1.81 3.97 -15.85
CA ALA A 321 -1.77 4.91 -14.73
C ALA A 321 -0.59 4.60 -13.80
N LEU A 322 0.26 5.59 -13.58
CA LEU A 322 1.45 5.45 -12.72
C LEU A 322 1.10 5.34 -11.25
N ALA A 323 0.01 5.95 -10.83
CA ALA A 323 -0.50 5.88 -9.48
C ALA A 323 -1.55 4.79 -9.27
N ASN A 324 -1.83 3.94 -10.26
CA ASN A 324 -2.58 2.71 -10.04
C ASN A 324 -1.83 1.83 -9.04
N PHE A 325 -2.52 1.26 -8.06
CA PHE A 325 -1.90 0.61 -6.90
C PHE A 325 -0.80 -0.42 -7.27
N PRO A 326 -1.02 -1.40 -8.17
CA PRO A 326 0.03 -2.31 -8.58
C PRO A 326 1.26 -1.61 -9.17
N ASN A 327 1.04 -0.66 -10.09
CA ASN A 327 2.12 0.06 -10.76
C ASN A 327 2.91 0.90 -9.76
N MET A 328 2.22 1.68 -8.95
CA MET A 328 2.82 2.55 -7.95
C MET A 328 3.66 1.77 -6.94
N VAL A 329 3.09 0.74 -6.32
CA VAL A 329 3.79 -0.03 -5.29
C VAL A 329 5.04 -0.70 -5.85
N HIS A 330 4.95 -1.34 -7.02
CA HIS A 330 6.11 -1.96 -7.64
C HIS A 330 7.20 -0.94 -7.99
N LYS A 331 6.83 0.22 -8.58
CA LYS A 331 7.81 1.27 -8.90
C LYS A 331 8.48 1.87 -7.66
N LEU A 332 7.73 2.09 -6.59
CA LEU A 332 8.30 2.59 -5.32
C LEU A 332 9.36 1.63 -4.78
N HIS A 333 9.10 0.33 -4.81
CA HIS A 333 10.04 -0.68 -4.32
C HIS A 333 11.19 -0.97 -5.30
N MET A 334 10.96 -0.83 -6.61
CA MET A 334 12.03 -0.88 -7.61
C MET A 334 13.05 0.24 -7.41
N GLY A 335 12.60 1.42 -7.03
CA GLY A 335 13.42 2.56 -6.62
C GLY A 335 14.62 2.82 -7.52
N GLU A 336 15.81 2.60 -6.98
CA GLU A 336 17.09 2.79 -7.70
C GLU A 336 17.28 1.86 -8.91
N ASN A 337 16.54 0.75 -8.97
CA ASN A 337 16.66 -0.24 -10.04
C ASN A 337 15.73 0.02 -11.23
N LEU A 338 14.89 1.07 -11.20
CA LEU A 338 14.09 1.46 -12.34
C LEU A 338 14.99 1.84 -13.52
N TYR A 339 14.64 1.38 -14.72
CA TYR A 339 15.36 1.74 -15.93
C TYR A 339 15.27 3.26 -16.19
N TYR A 340 14.08 3.83 -16.04
CA TYR A 340 13.90 5.26 -16.08
C TYR A 340 14.03 5.85 -14.69
N GLN A 341 14.83 6.91 -14.56
CA GLN A 341 15.05 7.62 -13.30
C GLN A 341 14.06 8.78 -13.12
N GLY A 342 13.82 9.19 -11.90
CA GLY A 342 12.98 10.35 -11.59
C GLY A 342 11.50 10.01 -11.29
N TYR A 343 11.16 8.75 -11.00
CA TYR A 343 9.81 8.42 -10.54
C TYR A 343 9.45 9.23 -9.29
N ASN A 344 8.33 9.93 -9.35
CA ASN A 344 7.94 10.91 -8.36
C ASN A 344 6.42 10.84 -8.12
N GLN A 345 6.07 10.66 -6.85
CA GLN A 345 4.72 10.85 -6.30
C GLN A 345 4.85 11.79 -5.11
N PHE A 346 5.11 13.09 -5.36
CA PHE A 346 5.49 14.16 -4.42
C PHE A 346 6.93 14.08 -3.90
N LEU A 347 7.53 12.89 -3.85
CA LEU A 347 8.92 12.64 -3.46
C LEU A 347 9.61 11.84 -4.55
N LEU A 348 10.93 12.02 -4.67
CA LEU A 348 11.74 11.27 -5.61
C LEU A 348 12.08 9.90 -5.01
N TYR A 349 11.58 8.83 -5.64
CA TYR A 349 11.72 7.47 -5.11
C TYR A 349 12.90 6.68 -5.68
N ASN A 350 13.64 7.20 -6.65
CA ASN A 350 14.78 6.50 -7.24
C ASN A 350 15.98 6.29 -6.31
N THR A 351 15.94 6.84 -5.11
CA THR A 351 16.93 6.58 -4.06
C THR A 351 16.52 5.48 -3.10
N VAL A 352 15.35 4.88 -3.31
CA VAL A 352 14.88 3.77 -2.48
C VAL A 352 15.69 2.52 -2.84
N THR A 353 16.35 1.95 -1.84
CA THR A 353 17.01 0.66 -1.92
C THR A 353 16.12 -0.39 -1.27
N TYR A 354 15.69 -1.38 -2.05
CA TYR A 354 14.88 -2.47 -1.52
C TYR A 354 15.74 -3.41 -0.67
N PRO A 355 15.35 -3.77 0.56
CA PRO A 355 16.22 -4.44 1.52
C PRO A 355 16.49 -5.93 1.23
N GLN A 356 15.93 -6.47 0.16
CA GLN A 356 16.13 -7.85 -0.28
C GLN A 356 16.09 -7.95 -1.80
N HIS A 357 16.15 -9.15 -2.35
CA HIS A 357 16.07 -9.33 -3.79
C HIS A 357 14.70 -8.90 -4.32
N ILE A 358 14.68 -7.90 -5.22
CA ILE A 358 13.44 -7.28 -5.71
C ILE A 358 12.52 -8.26 -6.46
N ALA A 359 13.08 -9.31 -7.05
CA ALA A 359 12.29 -10.35 -7.72
C ALA A 359 11.59 -11.33 -6.75
N ASN A 360 11.70 -11.13 -5.42
CA ASN A 360 10.99 -11.93 -4.44
C ASN A 360 9.52 -11.54 -4.34
N CYS A 361 8.75 -11.87 -5.36
CA CYS A 361 7.31 -11.57 -5.42
C CYS A 361 6.54 -12.18 -4.25
N GLN A 362 6.94 -13.35 -3.79
CA GLN A 362 6.26 -14.08 -2.70
C GLN A 362 6.36 -13.40 -1.34
N MET A 363 7.24 -12.41 -1.18
CA MET A 363 7.28 -11.62 0.06
C MET A 363 5.97 -10.86 0.29
N CYS A 364 5.35 -10.37 -0.78
CA CYS A 364 4.08 -9.65 -0.73
C CYS A 364 2.91 -10.53 -1.21
N HIS A 365 3.14 -11.36 -2.23
CA HIS A 365 2.13 -12.22 -2.86
C HIS A 365 2.12 -13.61 -2.22
N THR A 366 1.69 -13.70 -0.98
CA THR A 366 1.79 -14.94 -0.19
C THR A 366 0.78 -16.01 -0.62
N GLY A 367 -0.40 -15.62 -1.10
CA GLY A 367 -1.48 -16.54 -1.44
C GLY A 367 -2.13 -17.24 -0.23
N VAL A 368 -1.69 -16.91 0.98
CA VAL A 368 -2.17 -17.50 2.24
C VAL A 368 -2.46 -16.40 3.25
N ALA A 369 -3.30 -16.69 4.25
CA ALA A 369 -3.52 -15.79 5.36
C ALA A 369 -2.25 -15.62 6.19
N VAL A 370 -1.94 -14.38 6.57
CA VAL A 370 -0.86 -14.08 7.52
C VAL A 370 -1.42 -14.02 8.93
N PRO A 371 -0.74 -14.65 9.92
CA PRO A 371 -1.27 -14.76 11.27
C PRO A 371 -1.65 -13.42 11.92
N GLU A 372 -0.90 -12.37 11.62
CA GLU A 372 -1.10 -11.03 12.20
C GLU A 372 -2.33 -10.31 11.68
N ASN A 373 -2.85 -10.71 10.53
CA ASN A 373 -3.92 -9.99 9.87
C ASN A 373 -5.13 -10.85 9.50
N SER A 374 -5.05 -12.16 9.60
CA SER A 374 -6.11 -13.12 9.26
C SER A 374 -6.78 -12.92 7.88
N ASP A 375 -6.28 -11.99 7.07
CA ASP A 375 -6.81 -11.75 5.74
C ASP A 375 -6.37 -12.87 4.79
N VAL A 376 -7.31 -13.40 4.04
CA VAL A 376 -7.04 -14.38 3.00
C VAL A 376 -6.71 -13.65 1.71
N THR A 377 -5.62 -14.05 1.04
CA THR A 377 -5.24 -13.52 -0.27
C THR A 377 -5.52 -14.55 -1.38
N PRO A 378 -6.79 -14.78 -1.74
CA PRO A 378 -7.15 -15.84 -2.67
C PRO A 378 -6.54 -15.66 -4.07
N LEU A 379 -6.23 -14.42 -4.45
CA LEU A 379 -5.58 -14.08 -5.72
C LEU A 379 -4.08 -13.78 -5.56
N GLY A 380 -3.48 -14.16 -4.44
CA GLY A 380 -2.05 -13.97 -4.19
C GLY A 380 -1.16 -14.56 -5.29
N GLY A 381 -1.56 -15.66 -5.91
CA GLY A 381 -0.87 -16.27 -7.03
C GLY A 381 -0.95 -15.52 -8.37
N ASN A 382 -1.67 -14.42 -8.46
CA ASN A 382 -1.78 -13.65 -9.71
C ASN A 382 -0.45 -13.10 -10.20
N TRP A 383 0.54 -12.93 -9.32
CA TRP A 383 1.87 -12.42 -9.71
C TRP A 383 2.54 -13.27 -10.80
N ASN A 384 2.28 -14.58 -10.85
CA ASN A 384 2.81 -15.45 -11.89
C ASN A 384 1.73 -16.04 -12.82
N SER A 385 0.48 -16.16 -12.36
CA SER A 385 -0.58 -16.81 -13.13
C SER A 385 -1.38 -15.86 -14.02
N VAL A 386 -1.35 -14.55 -13.73
CA VAL A 386 -2.08 -13.51 -14.49
C VAL A 386 -1.12 -12.38 -14.89
N PRO A 387 -0.17 -12.66 -15.80
CA PRO A 387 0.76 -11.63 -16.25
C PRO A 387 0.00 -10.52 -16.98
N SER A 388 0.31 -9.27 -16.63
CA SER A 388 -0.32 -8.09 -17.23
C SER A 388 0.71 -7.00 -17.49
N ARG A 389 0.47 -6.21 -18.54
CA ARG A 389 1.31 -5.06 -18.88
C ARG A 389 1.42 -4.08 -17.71
N LEU A 390 0.32 -3.89 -16.98
CA LEU A 390 0.27 -2.96 -15.85
C LEU A 390 1.23 -3.37 -14.72
N ALA A 391 1.19 -4.63 -14.31
CA ALA A 391 2.01 -5.11 -13.21
C ALA A 391 3.47 -5.35 -13.64
N CYS A 392 3.67 -6.02 -14.78
CA CYS A 392 5.01 -6.33 -15.30
C CYS A 392 5.76 -5.06 -15.72
N GLY A 393 5.10 -4.16 -16.44
CA GLY A 393 5.68 -2.88 -16.88
C GLY A 393 5.99 -1.90 -15.76
N ALA A 394 5.56 -2.19 -14.53
CA ALA A 394 5.97 -1.40 -13.39
C ALA A 394 7.47 -1.58 -13.07
N CYS A 395 7.98 -2.81 -13.20
CA CYS A 395 9.40 -3.14 -12.99
C CYS A 395 10.16 -3.17 -14.32
N HIS A 396 9.55 -3.72 -15.37
CA HIS A 396 10.09 -3.76 -16.72
C HIS A 396 9.74 -2.49 -17.50
N ASP A 397 10.05 -1.33 -16.91
CA ASP A 397 9.61 -0.03 -17.41
C ASP A 397 10.34 0.46 -18.67
N ALA A 398 11.39 -0.25 -19.11
CA ALA A 398 11.99 -0.05 -20.43
C ALA A 398 11.15 -0.63 -21.58
N ASP A 399 10.25 -1.58 -21.30
CA ASP A 399 9.46 -2.28 -22.30
C ASP A 399 8.21 -1.48 -22.67
N ASN A 400 8.14 -0.99 -23.90
CA ASN A 400 6.96 -0.31 -24.40
C ASN A 400 6.01 -1.29 -25.07
N PHE A 401 5.01 -1.74 -24.36
CA PHE A 401 4.02 -2.69 -24.89
C PHE A 401 3.13 -2.12 -25.99
N ILE A 402 2.96 -0.79 -26.08
CA ILE A 402 2.15 -0.17 -27.14
C ILE A 402 2.87 -0.28 -28.48
N THR A 403 4.15 0.05 -28.52
CA THR A 403 4.95 0.06 -29.76
C THR A 403 5.72 -1.24 -29.98
N GLY A 404 5.90 -2.04 -28.94
CA GLY A 404 6.75 -3.22 -28.95
C GLY A 404 8.24 -2.93 -28.80
N ALA A 405 8.64 -1.68 -28.58
CA ALA A 405 10.04 -1.34 -28.36
C ALA A 405 10.56 -1.99 -27.06
N ASN A 406 11.72 -2.63 -27.18
CA ASN A 406 12.39 -3.47 -26.18
C ASN A 406 11.65 -4.77 -25.80
N HIS A 407 10.41 -4.96 -26.16
CA HIS A 407 9.66 -6.18 -25.90
C HIS A 407 9.81 -7.16 -27.06
N ALA A 408 10.45 -8.32 -26.81
CA ALA A 408 10.75 -9.32 -27.85
C ALA A 408 9.48 -9.87 -28.56
N GLY A 409 8.34 -9.89 -27.85
CA GLY A 409 7.04 -10.28 -28.40
C GLY A 409 6.37 -9.19 -29.23
N GLY A 410 7.01 -8.04 -29.43
CA GLY A 410 6.47 -6.90 -30.18
C GLY A 410 5.34 -6.19 -29.42
N ALA A 411 4.54 -5.40 -30.14
CA ALA A 411 3.43 -4.66 -29.59
C ALA A 411 2.31 -5.58 -29.06
N GLN A 412 1.75 -5.23 -27.92
CA GLN A 412 0.64 -5.93 -27.29
C GLN A 412 -0.53 -4.98 -27.06
N ALA A 413 -1.62 -5.18 -27.78
CA ALA A 413 -2.82 -4.35 -27.65
C ALA A 413 -3.51 -4.54 -26.28
N ASP A 414 -3.47 -5.77 -25.76
CA ASP A 414 -4.05 -6.19 -24.49
C ASP A 414 -3.21 -7.28 -23.84
N ASP A 415 -3.69 -7.88 -22.75
CA ASP A 415 -2.96 -8.87 -21.99
C ASP A 415 -3.24 -10.32 -22.42
N SER A 416 -4.10 -10.55 -23.42
CA SER A 416 -4.60 -11.87 -23.83
C SER A 416 -3.49 -12.84 -24.27
N LYS A 417 -2.37 -12.31 -24.76
CA LYS A 417 -1.25 -13.11 -25.28
C LYS A 417 -0.12 -13.27 -24.26
N CYS A 418 -0.13 -12.55 -23.15
CA CYS A 418 0.98 -12.58 -22.19
C CYS A 418 1.29 -14.00 -21.71
N VAL A 419 0.27 -14.76 -21.32
CA VAL A 419 0.42 -16.15 -20.82
C VAL A 419 0.98 -17.13 -21.86
N SER A 420 0.87 -16.81 -23.16
CA SER A 420 1.35 -17.69 -24.22
C SER A 420 2.88 -17.78 -24.27
N CYS A 421 3.55 -16.69 -23.85
CA CYS A 421 5.02 -16.62 -23.80
C CYS A 421 5.52 -16.61 -22.35
N HIS A 422 4.76 -16.02 -21.43
CA HIS A 422 5.09 -15.88 -20.02
C HIS A 422 4.21 -16.82 -19.18
N SER A 423 4.49 -18.13 -19.24
CA SER A 423 3.77 -19.10 -18.39
C SER A 423 4.08 -18.88 -16.92
N ALA A 424 3.16 -19.27 -16.04
CA ALA A 424 3.34 -19.16 -14.59
C ALA A 424 4.64 -19.80 -14.10
N ALA A 425 5.01 -20.96 -14.65
CA ALA A 425 6.26 -21.63 -14.31
C ALA A 425 7.49 -20.83 -14.76
N ALA A 426 7.47 -20.24 -15.95
CA ALA A 426 8.57 -19.40 -16.43
C ALA A 426 8.72 -18.14 -15.58
N ILE A 427 7.62 -17.44 -15.28
CA ILE A 427 7.64 -16.26 -14.40
C ILE A 427 8.23 -16.64 -13.04
N GLN A 428 7.78 -17.75 -12.46
CA GLN A 428 8.28 -18.22 -11.16
C GLN A 428 9.79 -18.46 -11.18
N VAL A 429 10.32 -19.11 -12.20
CA VAL A 429 11.76 -19.40 -12.31
C VAL A 429 12.58 -18.11 -12.31
N TYR A 430 12.16 -17.09 -13.06
CA TYR A 430 12.90 -15.82 -13.17
C TYR A 430 12.71 -14.89 -11.97
N HIS A 431 11.64 -15.09 -11.18
CA HIS A 431 11.29 -14.21 -10.06
C HIS A 431 11.35 -14.91 -8.69
N THR A 432 11.92 -16.10 -8.63
CA THR A 432 12.25 -16.73 -7.36
C THR A 432 13.70 -16.41 -7.04
N PRO A 433 13.97 -15.70 -5.93
CA PRO A 433 15.34 -15.50 -5.46
C PRO A 433 16.01 -16.86 -5.31
N ALA A 434 17.30 -16.95 -5.64
CA ALA A 434 18.06 -18.12 -5.29
C ALA A 434 17.89 -18.39 -3.79
N ALA A 435 17.26 -19.49 -3.45
CA ALA A 435 17.14 -19.90 -2.06
C ALA A 435 18.56 -20.00 -1.47
N ALA A 436 18.72 -19.61 -0.22
CA ALA A 436 19.93 -19.96 0.50
C ALA A 436 20.12 -21.47 0.37
N PRO A 437 21.36 -21.95 0.15
CA PRO A 437 21.60 -23.37 -0.05
C PRO A 437 21.00 -24.16 1.11
N ASP A 438 19.99 -24.96 0.82
CA ASP A 438 19.54 -25.97 1.77
C ASP A 438 20.51 -27.13 1.68
N LEU A 439 21.48 -27.12 2.57
CA LEU A 439 22.53 -28.11 2.65
C LEU A 439 21.99 -29.53 2.96
N THR A 440 20.73 -29.63 3.33
CA THR A 440 20.06 -30.90 3.62
C THR A 440 19.28 -31.42 2.42
N ASN A 441 19.06 -30.58 1.42
CA ASN A 441 18.33 -30.93 0.21
C ASN A 441 19.30 -31.30 -0.92
N GLY A 442 19.76 -32.55 -0.93
CA GLY A 442 20.65 -33.10 -1.96
C GLY A 442 20.03 -33.22 -3.36
N GLY A 443 18.97 -32.44 -3.64
CA GLY A 443 18.10 -32.76 -4.72
C GLY A 443 17.81 -31.70 -5.78
N LEU A 444 18.37 -30.49 -5.73
CA LEU A 444 18.18 -29.56 -6.84
C LEU A 444 19.07 -29.95 -8.03
N THR A 445 18.65 -30.98 -8.74
CA THR A 445 19.23 -31.37 -10.00
C THR A 445 18.89 -30.38 -11.11
N VAL A 446 19.58 -30.48 -12.23
CA VAL A 446 19.25 -29.79 -13.49
C VAL A 446 17.74 -29.88 -13.81
N ALA A 447 17.09 -30.98 -13.45
CA ALA A 447 15.66 -31.20 -13.64
C ALA A 447 14.76 -30.31 -12.72
N GLN A 448 15.30 -29.69 -11.69
CA GLN A 448 14.56 -28.90 -10.72
C GLN A 448 14.82 -27.39 -10.84
N GLY A 449 15.24 -26.91 -11.97
CA GLY A 449 15.46 -25.51 -12.28
C GLY A 449 16.93 -25.17 -12.62
N GLY A 450 17.83 -26.14 -12.52
CA GLY A 450 19.16 -26.00 -13.08
C GLY A 450 19.09 -26.17 -14.59
N VAL A 451 19.68 -25.26 -15.35
CA VAL A 451 19.88 -25.46 -16.80
C VAL A 451 21.14 -26.28 -17.04
N ALA A 452 21.12 -27.08 -18.09
CA ALA A 452 22.28 -27.90 -18.48
C ALA A 452 23.56 -27.07 -18.70
N SER A 453 23.41 -25.75 -18.90
CA SER A 453 24.51 -24.79 -18.98
C SER A 453 24.97 -24.26 -17.63
N ASN A 454 24.36 -24.64 -16.51
CA ASN A 454 24.85 -24.28 -15.20
C ASN A 454 26.23 -24.89 -15.00
N THR A 455 27.21 -24.03 -15.01
CA THR A 455 28.59 -24.41 -14.72
C THR A 455 28.82 -24.37 -13.21
N HIS A 456 29.91 -24.95 -12.74
CA HIS A 456 30.30 -24.91 -11.33
C HIS A 456 30.45 -23.50 -10.76
N THR A 457 30.45 -22.48 -11.60
CA THR A 457 30.47 -21.06 -11.18
C THR A 457 29.09 -20.46 -10.96
N ASN A 458 28.02 -21.16 -11.32
CA ASN A 458 26.66 -20.69 -11.08
C ASN A 458 26.31 -20.92 -9.61
N ALA A 459 26.01 -19.82 -8.89
CA ALA A 459 25.69 -19.87 -7.48
C ALA A 459 24.46 -20.76 -7.17
N SER A 460 23.46 -20.79 -8.06
CA SER A 460 22.30 -21.66 -7.90
C SER A 460 22.63 -23.13 -8.06
N TYR A 461 23.54 -23.46 -8.96
CA TYR A 461 24.00 -24.84 -9.17
C TYR A 461 24.79 -25.34 -7.97
N VAL A 462 25.69 -24.51 -7.43
CA VAL A 462 26.47 -24.84 -6.24
C VAL A 462 25.57 -24.88 -5.00
N ALA A 463 24.60 -23.97 -4.92
CA ALA A 463 23.64 -23.93 -3.82
C ALA A 463 22.74 -25.18 -3.78
N ALA A 464 22.49 -25.76 -4.93
CA ALA A 464 21.66 -26.95 -5.06
C ALA A 464 22.31 -28.23 -4.49
N ASP A 465 23.61 -28.38 -4.67
CA ASP A 465 24.37 -29.52 -4.14
C ASP A 465 25.82 -29.09 -3.89
N LEU A 466 26.31 -29.29 -2.66
CA LEU A 466 27.72 -29.02 -2.33
C LEU A 466 28.73 -29.84 -3.14
N ASN A 467 28.31 -30.98 -3.67
CA ASN A 467 29.14 -31.75 -4.58
C ASN A 467 29.43 -31.02 -5.92
N ASN A 468 28.64 -29.95 -6.20
CA ASN A 468 28.86 -29.09 -7.35
C ASN A 468 29.93 -28.02 -7.10
N LEU A 469 30.47 -27.91 -5.89
CA LEU A 469 31.60 -27.02 -5.64
C LEU A 469 32.80 -27.41 -6.48
N PRO A 470 33.46 -26.47 -7.15
CA PRO A 470 34.74 -26.73 -7.80
C PRO A 470 35.77 -27.30 -6.82
N ALA A 471 36.63 -28.16 -7.28
CA ALA A 471 37.70 -28.70 -6.44
C ALA A 471 38.53 -27.57 -5.81
N GLY A 472 38.65 -27.59 -4.49
CA GLY A 472 39.36 -26.56 -3.71
C GLY A 472 38.55 -25.29 -3.40
N ALA A 473 37.30 -25.20 -3.86
CA ALA A 473 36.41 -24.16 -3.43
C ALA A 473 35.77 -24.49 -2.06
N HIS A 474 35.43 -23.48 -1.33
CA HIS A 474 34.79 -23.60 -0.02
C HIS A 474 33.46 -22.87 0.00
N TRP A 475 32.51 -23.35 0.78
CA TRP A 475 31.28 -22.62 1.08
C TRP A 475 31.34 -22.07 2.49
N PHE A 476 30.54 -21.01 2.75
CA PHE A 476 30.56 -20.34 4.03
C PHE A 476 29.17 -20.25 4.63
N LYS A 477 29.05 -20.66 5.90
CA LYS A 477 27.84 -20.48 6.69
C LYS A 477 27.95 -19.22 7.53
N TRP A 478 26.95 -18.39 7.41
CA TRP A 478 26.78 -17.22 8.30
C TRP A 478 26.18 -17.68 9.62
N ASN A 479 26.77 -17.26 10.71
CA ASN A 479 26.31 -17.61 12.04
C ASN A 479 26.27 -16.36 12.92
N ILE A 480 25.06 -15.81 13.11
CA ILE A 480 24.85 -14.65 13.98
C ILE A 480 24.84 -15.16 15.42
N LYS A 481 25.75 -14.67 16.22
CA LYS A 481 25.91 -15.03 17.65
C LYS A 481 25.04 -14.16 18.55
N SER A 482 25.01 -12.86 18.30
CA SER A 482 24.17 -11.94 19.03
C SER A 482 23.94 -10.65 18.26
N VAL A 483 22.85 -9.99 18.59
CA VAL A 483 22.53 -8.62 18.17
C VAL A 483 22.21 -7.84 19.42
N SER A 484 22.81 -6.68 19.58
CA SER A 484 22.59 -5.80 20.71
C SER A 484 22.68 -4.33 20.29
N VAL A 485 22.35 -3.44 21.20
CA VAL A 485 22.50 -2.00 20.97
C VAL A 485 23.47 -1.47 22.03
N ASN A 486 24.53 -0.77 21.61
CA ASN A 486 25.49 -0.19 22.53
C ASN A 486 24.96 1.08 23.23
N ALA A 487 25.74 1.61 24.17
CA ALA A 487 25.37 2.82 24.92
C ALA A 487 25.17 4.06 24.02
N SER A 488 25.77 4.09 22.83
CA SER A 488 25.60 5.12 21.82
C SER A 488 24.42 4.87 20.88
N ARG A 489 23.55 3.91 21.20
CA ARG A 489 22.37 3.51 20.40
C ARG A 489 22.70 2.97 19.00
N GLN A 490 23.90 2.45 18.81
CA GLN A 490 24.32 1.83 17.57
C GLN A 490 24.08 0.32 17.64
N PRO A 491 23.58 -0.31 16.57
CA PRO A 491 23.44 -1.77 16.52
C PRO A 491 24.84 -2.42 16.54
N VAL A 492 24.97 -3.45 17.34
CA VAL A 492 26.18 -4.27 17.44
C VAL A 492 25.85 -5.69 17.08
N TRP A 493 26.49 -6.20 16.07
CA TRP A 493 26.32 -7.55 15.59
C TRP A 493 27.57 -8.35 15.87
N VAL A 494 27.41 -9.50 16.52
CA VAL A 494 28.46 -10.49 16.66
C VAL A 494 28.13 -11.65 15.75
N PHE A 495 28.95 -11.87 14.77
CA PHE A 495 28.77 -12.94 13.81
C PHE A 495 30.07 -13.71 13.56
N GLN A 496 29.94 -14.87 12.97
CA GLN A 496 31.02 -15.77 12.63
C GLN A 496 30.75 -16.38 11.27
N PHE A 497 31.77 -16.48 10.45
CA PHE A 497 31.71 -17.33 9.26
C PHE A 497 32.31 -18.68 9.60
N LEU A 498 31.63 -19.72 9.13
CA LEU A 498 32.11 -21.08 9.22
C LEU A 498 32.41 -21.58 7.80
N GLN A 499 33.66 -21.82 7.50
CA GLN A 499 34.07 -22.46 6.26
C GLN A 499 33.63 -23.94 6.34
N ASP A 500 32.99 -24.39 5.25
CA ASP A 500 32.41 -25.72 5.12
C ASP A 500 31.47 -26.08 6.31
N GLY A 501 30.84 -25.06 6.86
CA GLY A 501 29.86 -25.15 7.94
C GLY A 501 30.41 -25.44 9.33
N VAL A 502 31.71 -25.68 9.48
CA VAL A 502 32.32 -26.15 10.74
C VAL A 502 33.54 -25.35 11.15
N THR A 503 34.41 -24.93 10.25
CA THR A 503 35.69 -24.30 10.59
C THR A 503 35.53 -22.79 10.72
N PRO A 504 35.76 -22.20 11.91
CA PRO A 504 35.71 -20.75 12.07
C PRO A 504 36.71 -20.02 11.17
N VAL A 505 36.22 -19.04 10.42
CA VAL A 505 37.07 -18.18 9.61
C VAL A 505 37.63 -17.08 10.51
N VAL A 506 38.95 -16.93 10.49
CA VAL A 506 39.63 -15.86 11.18
C VAL A 506 39.80 -14.69 10.24
N PHE A 507 39.21 -13.54 10.58
CA PHE A 507 39.36 -12.32 9.82
C PHE A 507 40.69 -11.65 10.12
N ASN A 508 41.25 -10.99 9.12
CA ASN A 508 42.34 -10.07 9.35
C ASN A 508 41.86 -8.90 10.24
N THR A 509 42.66 -8.50 11.18
CA THR A 509 42.36 -7.35 12.03
C THR A 509 42.24 -6.10 11.17
N TRP A 510 41.07 -5.49 11.17
CA TRP A 510 40.85 -4.24 10.46
C TRP A 510 40.91 -3.05 11.44
N THR A 511 41.60 -2.00 11.06
CA THR A 511 41.59 -0.72 11.79
C THR A 511 41.20 0.41 10.84
N ALA A 512 40.60 1.47 11.36
CA ALA A 512 40.16 2.61 10.57
C ALA A 512 41.28 3.31 9.76
N ALA A 513 42.54 3.03 10.09
CA ALA A 513 43.70 3.54 9.39
C ALA A 513 44.16 2.67 8.22
N GLN A 514 43.59 1.46 8.05
CA GLN A 514 43.92 0.61 6.93
C GLN A 514 43.29 1.16 5.62
N THR A 515 44.06 1.12 4.57
CA THR A 515 43.55 1.47 3.24
C THR A 515 42.51 0.42 2.79
N PRO A 516 41.53 0.84 1.97
CA PRO A 516 40.43 -0.07 1.55
C PRO A 516 40.85 -1.34 0.82
N ALA A 517 42.12 -1.50 0.48
CA ALA A 517 42.68 -2.63 -0.25
C ALA A 517 43.06 -3.84 0.63
N ALA A 518 42.95 -3.74 1.96
CA ALA A 518 43.22 -4.90 2.81
C ALA A 518 42.02 -5.86 2.79
N GLU A 519 42.23 -7.06 2.28
CA GLU A 519 41.23 -8.13 2.30
C GLU A 519 40.86 -8.48 3.74
N MET A 520 39.55 -8.60 4.04
CA MET A 520 39.07 -9.03 5.33
C MET A 520 39.57 -10.44 5.68
N MET A 521 39.68 -11.28 4.69
CA MET A 521 40.31 -12.60 4.73
C MET A 521 41.00 -12.88 3.41
N THR A 522 42.12 -13.58 3.49
CA THR A 522 42.94 -13.89 2.30
C THR A 522 42.12 -14.67 1.25
N GLY A 523 42.12 -14.19 0.02
CA GLY A 523 41.41 -14.83 -1.11
C GLY A 523 39.91 -14.57 -1.15
N TYR A 524 39.39 -13.63 -0.37
CA TYR A 524 37.99 -13.24 -0.40
C TYR A 524 37.81 -11.87 -1.03
N ALA A 525 37.31 -11.85 -2.25
CA ALA A 525 37.00 -10.61 -2.97
C ALA A 525 35.57 -10.16 -2.64
N GLY A 526 35.42 -9.31 -1.67
CA GLY A 526 34.13 -8.75 -1.24
C GLY A 526 34.11 -8.33 0.21
N SER A 527 33.04 -7.71 0.64
CA SER A 527 32.79 -7.41 2.05
C SER A 527 31.38 -7.84 2.43
N PRO A 528 31.18 -8.33 3.65
CA PRO A 528 29.83 -8.62 4.14
C PRO A 528 29.07 -7.31 4.31
N ASN A 529 27.85 -7.28 3.84
CA ASN A 529 26.92 -6.19 4.07
C ASN A 529 25.84 -6.64 5.07
N LEU A 530 25.47 -5.71 5.95
CA LEU A 530 24.34 -5.86 6.87
C LEU A 530 23.24 -4.91 6.40
N TYR A 531 22.06 -5.47 6.18
CA TYR A 531 20.87 -4.73 5.79
C TYR A 531 19.83 -4.76 6.90
#